data_5904c2f0c073e6914197c285a9009068
#
_entry.id   5904c2f0c073e6914197c285a9009068
#
_cell.length_a   1.000
_cell.length_b   1.000
_cell.length_c   1.000
_cell.angle_alpha   90.00
_cell.angle_beta   90.00
_cell.angle_gamma   90.00
#
_symmetry.space_group_name_H-M   'P 1'
#
loop_
_entity.id
_entity.type
_entity.pdbx_description
1 polymer ?
#
loop_
_entity_poly.entity_id
_entity_poly.type
_entity_poly.pdbx_seq_one_letter_code
_entity_poly.pdbx_strand_id
1 'polypeptide(L)'
;RALAVSPPVILMDEPTSALDPISTAKIEELVMALKKDVTVIIVTHNMQQAARISDHTAFFLLGELVENGPTSRIFTKPKDARTEQYIT
;
A
#
# COMPACT_ATOMS: atom_id res chain seq x y z
N ARG A 1 -15.27 -15.61 -23.16
CA ARG A 1 -15.38 -15.21 -22.71
C ARG A 1 -15.29 -14.66 -21.92
N ALA A 2 -15.27 -14.41 -22.08
CA ALA A 2 -15.09 -13.84 -21.41
C ALA A 2 -15.47 -13.50 -20.50
N LEU A 3 -15.66 -13.59 -20.22
CA LEU A 3 -15.93 -13.18 -19.38
C LEU A 3 -15.37 -12.25 -18.76
N ALA A 4 -15.53 -11.25 -19.06
CA ALA A 4 -14.87 -10.23 -18.51
C ALA A 4 -15.11 -10.11 -17.13
N VAL A 5 -14.34 -10.62 -16.53
CA VAL A 5 -14.40 -10.64 -15.16
C VAL A 5 -13.51 -9.56 -14.65
N SER A 6 -13.91 -8.88 -13.64
CA SER A 6 -13.04 -7.96 -12.94
C SER A 6 -11.79 -8.69 -12.50
N PRO A 7 -10.63 -8.04 -12.53
CA PRO A 7 -9.43 -8.67 -12.00
C PRO A 7 -9.63 -9.10 -10.56
N PRO A 8 -9.05 -10.19 -10.13
CA PRO A 8 -9.15 -10.60 -8.74
C PRO A 8 -8.51 -9.56 -7.83
N VAL A 9 -8.99 -9.48 -6.60
CA VAL A 9 -8.48 -8.58 -5.58
C VAL A 9 -7.94 -9.42 -4.44
N ILE A 10 -6.72 -9.10 -4.02
CA ILE A 10 -6.09 -9.76 -2.87
C ILE A 10 -5.93 -8.73 -1.77
N LEU A 11 -6.39 -9.07 -0.57
CA LEU A 11 -6.24 -8.21 0.60
C LEU A 11 -5.18 -8.80 1.53
N MET A 12 -4.19 -8.00 1.90
CA MET A 12 -3.15 -8.38 2.83
C MET A 12 -3.14 -7.40 4.00
N ASP A 13 -3.18 -7.94 5.23
CA ASP A 13 -3.21 -7.12 6.43
C ASP A 13 -1.89 -7.32 7.17
N GLU A 14 -1.06 -6.26 7.20
CA GLU A 14 0.25 -6.28 7.86
C GLU A 14 1.07 -7.50 7.43
N PRO A 15 1.26 -7.72 6.11
CA PRO A 15 1.82 -9.00 5.64
C PRO A 15 3.25 -9.28 6.08
N THR A 16 4.01 -8.25 6.48
CA THR A 16 5.40 -8.43 6.85
C THR A 16 5.70 -8.07 8.31
N SER A 17 4.67 -7.83 9.12
CA SER A 17 4.86 -7.29 10.47
C SER A 17 5.70 -8.19 11.40
N ALA A 18 5.68 -9.49 11.18
CA ALA A 18 6.41 -10.43 12.03
C ALA A 18 7.62 -11.06 11.32
N LEU A 19 8.03 -10.51 10.16
CA LEU A 19 9.08 -11.10 9.35
C LEU A 19 10.40 -10.36 9.51
N ASP A 20 11.50 -11.08 9.31
CA ASP A 20 12.82 -10.47 9.26
C ASP A 20 13.01 -9.70 7.94
N PRO A 21 14.08 -8.90 7.81
CA PRO A 21 14.27 -8.09 6.60
C PRO A 21 14.37 -8.89 5.30
N ILE A 22 14.97 -10.08 5.35
CA ILE A 22 15.12 -10.90 4.15
C ILE A 22 13.76 -11.43 3.69
N SER A 23 12.98 -11.96 4.62
CA SER A 23 11.65 -12.47 4.31
C SER A 23 10.71 -11.35 3.87
N THR A 24 10.85 -10.18 4.49
CA THR A 24 10.08 -8.99 4.09
C THR A 24 10.37 -8.64 2.64
N ALA A 25 11.64 -8.62 2.25
CA ALA A 25 12.02 -8.31 0.88
C ALA A 25 11.40 -9.29 -0.11
N LYS A 26 11.36 -10.57 0.23
CA LYS A 26 10.76 -11.58 -0.64
C LYS A 26 9.26 -11.38 -0.80
N ILE A 27 8.57 -11.01 0.27
CA ILE A 27 7.13 -10.73 0.20
C ILE A 27 6.89 -9.49 -0.67
N GLU A 28 7.72 -8.46 -0.54
CA GLU A 28 7.58 -7.26 -1.36
C GLU A 28 7.82 -7.58 -2.83
N GLU A 29 8.79 -8.43 -3.15
CA GLU A 29 9.01 -8.86 -4.52
C GLU A 29 7.80 -9.62 -5.07
N LEU A 30 7.20 -10.48 -4.25
CA LEU A 30 6.01 -11.21 -4.65
C LEU A 30 4.85 -10.26 -4.95
N VAL A 31 4.66 -9.25 -4.10
CA VAL A 31 3.61 -8.26 -4.31
C VAL A 31 3.85 -7.50 -5.61
N MET A 32 5.09 -7.10 -5.87
CA MET A 32 5.43 -6.38 -7.11
C MET A 32 5.15 -7.23 -8.34
N ALA A 33 5.33 -8.54 -8.25
CA ALA A 33 5.02 -9.44 -9.35
C ALA A 33 3.50 -9.63 -9.50
N LEU A 34 2.80 -9.80 -8.39
CA LEU A 34 1.37 -10.06 -8.39
C LEU A 34 0.55 -8.87 -8.91
N LYS A 35 0.97 -7.66 -8.60
CA LYS A 35 0.18 -6.48 -8.94
C LYS A 35 0.05 -6.26 -10.44
N LYS A 36 0.82 -6.96 -11.24
CA LYS A 36 0.70 -6.89 -12.71
C LYS A 36 -0.57 -7.56 -13.20
N ASP A 37 -1.05 -8.56 -12.47
CA ASP A 37 -2.19 -9.36 -12.90
C ASP A 37 -3.39 -9.22 -11.98
N VAL A 38 -3.21 -8.77 -10.74
CA VAL A 38 -4.30 -8.67 -9.78
C VAL A 38 -4.20 -7.32 -9.06
N THR A 39 -5.31 -6.91 -8.46
CA THR A 39 -5.31 -5.74 -7.59
C THR A 39 -4.92 -6.21 -6.20
N VAL A 40 -3.90 -5.58 -5.62
CA VAL A 40 -3.43 -5.91 -4.28
C VAL A 40 -3.73 -4.75 -3.35
N ILE A 41 -4.44 -5.01 -2.27
CA ILE A 41 -4.72 -4.02 -1.23
C ILE A 41 -3.95 -4.44 0.02
N ILE A 42 -3.12 -3.54 0.52
CA ILE A 42 -2.30 -3.80 1.70
C ILE A 42 -2.64 -2.82 2.80
N VAL A 43 -2.92 -3.35 3.99
CA VAL A 43 -3.10 -2.52 5.18
C VAL A 43 -1.81 -2.63 5.98
N THR A 44 -1.16 -1.51 6.24
CA THR A 44 0.13 -1.53 6.92
C THR A 44 0.37 -0.23 7.69
N HIS A 45 1.12 -0.34 8.79
CA HIS A 45 1.62 0.81 9.52
C HIS A 45 3.04 1.16 9.06
N ASN A 46 3.62 0.37 8.19
CA ASN A 46 4.98 0.59 7.70
C ASN A 46 4.96 1.57 6.53
N MET A 47 5.26 2.84 6.83
CA MET A 47 5.22 3.90 5.82
C MET A 47 6.26 3.68 4.72
N GLN A 48 7.43 3.17 5.08
CA GLN A 48 8.48 2.92 4.09
C GLN A 48 8.06 1.84 3.10
N GLN A 49 7.39 0.79 3.59
CA GLN A 49 6.90 -0.26 2.72
C GLN A 49 5.82 0.27 1.79
N ALA A 50 4.88 1.06 2.31
CA ALA A 50 3.84 1.65 1.49
C ALA A 50 4.45 2.51 0.39
N ALA A 51 5.47 3.31 0.73
CA ALA A 51 6.12 4.18 -0.25
C ALA A 51 6.82 3.38 -1.34
N ARG A 52 7.39 2.21 -0.99
CA ARG A 52 8.16 1.42 -1.95
C ARG A 52 7.31 0.64 -2.93
N ILE A 53 6.21 0.04 -2.45
CA ILE A 53 5.54 -0.98 -3.26
C ILE A 53 4.14 -0.60 -3.73
N SER A 54 3.56 0.49 -3.26
CA SER A 54 2.20 0.84 -3.66
C SER A 54 2.20 1.91 -4.75
N ASP A 55 1.15 1.86 -5.58
CA ASP A 55 0.92 2.85 -6.62
C ASP A 55 -0.02 3.94 -6.13
N HIS A 56 -0.89 3.58 -5.20
CA HIS A 56 -1.89 4.48 -4.65
C HIS A 56 -1.94 4.26 -3.15
N THR A 57 -2.02 5.33 -2.38
CA THR A 57 -2.02 5.24 -0.93
C THR A 57 -3.21 6.00 -0.35
N ALA A 58 -3.85 5.38 0.62
CA ALA A 58 -4.91 6.01 1.40
C ALA A 58 -4.45 6.06 2.85
N PHE A 59 -4.47 7.25 3.43
CA PHE A 59 -4.05 7.45 4.82
C PHE A 59 -5.28 7.60 5.72
N PHE A 60 -5.37 6.71 6.71
CA PHE A 60 -6.45 6.71 7.69
C PHE A 60 -5.91 7.09 9.06
N LEU A 61 -6.70 7.84 9.81
CA LEU A 61 -6.37 8.19 11.18
C LEU A 61 -7.64 8.11 12.02
N LEU A 62 -7.60 7.31 13.08
CA LEU A 62 -8.71 7.13 14.00
C LEU A 62 -10.02 6.77 13.27
N GLY A 63 -9.91 5.90 12.28
CA GLY A 63 -11.07 5.44 11.52
C GLY A 63 -11.56 6.38 10.44
N GLU A 64 -10.88 7.50 10.24
CA GLU A 64 -11.26 8.49 9.25
C GLU A 64 -10.28 8.47 8.08
N LEU A 65 -10.80 8.49 6.84
CA LEU A 65 -9.94 8.66 5.67
C LEU A 65 -9.51 10.11 5.60
N VAL A 66 -8.23 10.34 5.82
CA VAL A 66 -7.67 11.69 5.86
C VAL A 66 -7.30 12.17 4.46
N GLU A 67 -6.64 11.30 3.70
CA GLU A 67 -6.15 11.67 2.39
C GLU A 67 -5.88 10.42 1.57
N ASN A 68 -6.09 10.50 0.24
CA ASN A 68 -5.69 9.42 -0.64
C ASN A 68 -5.25 9.99 -1.98
N GLY A 69 -4.44 9.25 -2.71
CA GLY A 69 -3.93 9.69 -3.99
C GLY A 69 -2.76 8.85 -4.44
N PRO A 70 -2.11 9.24 -5.54
CA PRO A 70 -0.90 8.55 -5.98
C PRO A 70 0.14 8.53 -4.87
N THR A 71 0.78 7.39 -4.68
CA THR A 71 1.75 7.21 -3.60
C THR A 71 2.85 8.26 -3.64
N SER A 72 3.35 8.59 -4.83
CA SER A 72 4.40 9.58 -4.95
C SER A 72 3.97 10.94 -4.39
N ARG A 73 2.72 11.33 -4.61
CA ARG A 73 2.22 12.61 -4.09
C ARG A 73 2.02 12.57 -2.58
N ILE A 74 1.45 11.47 -2.07
CA ILE A 74 1.17 11.34 -0.63
C ILE A 74 2.45 11.47 0.18
N PHE A 75 3.54 10.92 -0.30
CA PHE A 75 4.80 10.90 0.45
C PHE A 75 5.73 12.07 0.14
N THR A 76 5.41 12.90 -0.86
CA THR A 76 6.24 14.05 -1.20
C THR A 76 5.51 15.38 -1.03
N LYS A 77 4.22 15.44 -1.37
CA LYS A 77 3.42 16.67 -1.29
C LYS A 77 2.04 16.36 -0.75
N PRO A 78 1.94 15.92 0.50
CA PRO A 78 0.63 15.65 1.09
C PRO A 78 -0.17 16.95 1.20
N LYS A 79 -1.48 16.85 1.00
CA LYS A 79 -2.35 18.01 1.06
C LYS A 79 -2.86 18.29 2.46
N ASP A 80 -2.91 17.27 3.32
CA ASP A 80 -3.41 17.39 4.68
C ASP A 80 -2.24 17.46 5.64
N ALA A 81 -2.28 18.41 6.57
CA ALA A 81 -1.21 18.57 7.55
C ALA A 81 -1.04 17.33 8.43
N ARG A 82 -2.12 16.61 8.68
CA ARG A 82 -2.05 15.38 9.49
C ARG A 82 -1.23 14.31 8.78
N THR A 83 -1.38 14.20 7.47
CA THR A 83 -0.60 13.27 6.67
C THR A 83 0.88 13.64 6.73
N GLU A 84 1.17 14.92 6.55
CA GLU A 84 2.54 15.41 6.60
C GLU A 84 3.20 15.12 7.93
N GLN A 85 2.50 15.35 9.03
CA GLN A 85 3.04 15.06 10.36
C GLN A 85 3.31 13.57 10.55
N TYR A 86 2.46 12.71 10.00
CA TYR A 86 2.61 11.28 10.19
C TYR A 86 3.81 10.72 9.43
N ILE A 87 4.06 11.22 8.23
CA ILE A 87 5.15 10.68 7.39
C ILE A 87 6.50 11.34 7.64
N THR A 88 6.55 12.47 8.31
CA THR A 88 7.81 13.08 8.73
C THR A 88 8.11 12.71 10.18
#